data_2f50ff650892681adee5021226ffaf4a
#
_entry.id   2f50ff650892681adee5021226ffaf4a
#
_cell.length_a   1.000
_cell.length_b   1.000
_cell.length_c   1.000
_cell.angle_alpha   90.00
_cell.angle_beta   90.00
_cell.angle_gamma   90.00
#
_symmetry.space_group_name_H-M   'P 1'
#
loop_
_entity.id
_entity.type
_entity.pdbx_description
1 polymer ?
#
loop_
_entity_poly.entity_id
_entity_poly.type
_entity_poly.pdbx_seq_one_letter_code
_entity_poly.pdbx_strand_id
1 'polypeptide(L)'
;VIEVVTDEKWKKPIGDYVKKHAHIHHEVNDWYSYLGFVEDNELLGGFLFSDWDGHNIWIHLALKTPRCCTRRNIKYVFNYCFNQIKCGRITAMCINGYERNEKLLKGTGFVKEGIIRKAMKVDGKFIDGALYGMLKEECRWV
;
A
#
# COMPACT_ATOMS: atom_id res chain seq x y z
N VAL A 1 -8.61 4.87 -19.28
CA VAL A 1 -8.84 5.28 -17.89
C VAL A 1 -8.46 4.13 -16.95
N ILE A 2 -7.68 4.43 -15.93
CA ILE A 2 -7.29 3.43 -14.93
C ILE A 2 -8.41 3.30 -13.92
N GLU A 3 -8.96 2.10 -13.80
CA GLU A 3 -10.07 1.79 -12.89
C GLU A 3 -9.58 1.04 -11.66
N VAL A 4 -10.27 1.25 -10.55
CA VAL A 4 -10.07 0.48 -9.33
C VAL A 4 -10.91 -0.79 -9.41
N VAL A 5 -10.32 -1.94 -9.15
CA VAL A 5 -11.01 -3.23 -9.15
C VAL A 5 -10.84 -3.93 -7.80
N THR A 6 -11.91 -4.60 -7.38
CA THR A 6 -11.96 -5.36 -6.13
C THR A 6 -12.58 -6.75 -6.33
N ASP A 7 -12.88 -7.13 -7.58
CA ASP A 7 -13.50 -8.41 -7.92
C ASP A 7 -12.59 -9.57 -7.55
N GLU A 8 -13.20 -10.68 -7.18
CA GLU A 8 -12.45 -11.87 -6.76
C GLU A 8 -11.50 -12.40 -7.84
N LYS A 9 -11.82 -12.25 -9.11
CA LYS A 9 -10.94 -12.69 -10.21
C LYS A 9 -9.57 -12.00 -10.18
N TRP A 10 -9.49 -10.83 -9.57
CA TRP A 10 -8.24 -10.06 -9.47
C TRP A 10 -7.46 -10.35 -8.19
N LYS A 11 -8.03 -11.10 -7.25
CA LYS A 11 -7.40 -11.37 -5.95
C LYS A 11 -6.00 -11.97 -6.10
N LYS A 12 -5.89 -13.07 -6.84
CA LYS A 12 -4.60 -13.74 -7.03
C LYS A 12 -3.62 -12.89 -7.84
N PRO A 13 -4.01 -12.31 -8.98
CA PRO A 13 -3.09 -11.43 -9.72
C PRO A 13 -2.58 -10.26 -8.89
N ILE A 14 -3.44 -9.60 -8.14
CA ILE A 14 -3.05 -8.49 -7.25
C ILE A 14 -2.09 -8.99 -6.17
N GLY A 15 -2.44 -10.09 -5.51
CA GLY A 15 -1.62 -10.65 -4.46
C GLY A 15 -0.22 -11.02 -4.94
N ASP A 16 -0.14 -11.71 -6.06
CA ASP A 16 1.16 -12.13 -6.62
C ASP A 16 2.01 -10.90 -7.00
N TYR A 17 1.39 -9.91 -7.62
CA TYR A 17 2.10 -8.70 -8.04
C TYR A 17 2.64 -7.90 -6.84
N VAL A 18 1.78 -7.65 -5.85
CA VAL A 18 2.17 -6.85 -4.68
C VAL A 18 3.22 -7.56 -3.83
N LYS A 19 3.04 -8.87 -3.58
CA LYS A 19 4.03 -9.65 -2.82
C LYS A 19 5.40 -9.60 -3.45
N LYS A 20 5.48 -9.75 -4.77
CA LYS A 20 6.74 -9.73 -5.50
C LYS A 20 7.41 -8.37 -5.44
N HIS A 21 6.67 -7.30 -5.73
CA HIS A 21 7.24 -5.97 -5.91
C HIS A 21 7.34 -5.15 -4.62
N ALA A 22 6.57 -5.50 -3.60
CA ALA A 22 6.70 -4.90 -2.27
C ALA A 22 7.61 -5.71 -1.34
N HIS A 23 8.27 -6.75 -1.88
CA HIS A 23 9.22 -7.58 -1.16
C HIS A 23 8.65 -8.29 0.07
N ILE A 24 7.44 -8.83 -0.08
CA ILE A 24 6.79 -9.63 0.95
C ILE A 24 7.14 -11.09 0.69
N HIS A 25 7.94 -11.69 1.58
CA HIS A 25 8.46 -13.03 1.39
C HIS A 25 7.79 -14.12 2.25
N HIS A 26 6.86 -13.72 3.13
CA HIS A 26 6.09 -14.66 3.94
C HIS A 26 4.65 -14.72 3.45
N GLU A 27 3.94 -15.78 3.85
CA GLU A 27 2.51 -15.87 3.58
C GLU A 27 1.80 -14.78 4.35
N VAL A 28 1.02 -13.97 3.64
CA VAL A 28 0.17 -12.96 4.27
C VAL A 28 -1.20 -13.62 4.44
N ASN A 29 -1.32 -14.41 5.51
CA ASN A 29 -2.57 -15.15 5.78
C ASN A 29 -3.67 -14.26 6.33
N ASP A 30 -3.29 -13.11 6.89
CA ASP A 30 -4.21 -12.19 7.53
C ASP A 30 -4.57 -11.02 6.62
N TRP A 31 -4.82 -11.31 5.32
CA TRP A 31 -5.32 -10.28 4.44
C TRP A 31 -6.71 -9.86 4.88
N TYR A 32 -6.84 -8.60 5.20
CA TYR A 32 -8.16 -8.04 5.41
C TYR A 32 -8.86 -7.89 4.06
N SER A 33 -8.15 -7.31 3.08
CA SER A 33 -8.70 -7.08 1.74
C SER A 33 -7.61 -6.69 0.75
N TYR A 34 -8.03 -6.39 -0.47
CA TYR A 34 -7.15 -6.00 -1.56
C TYR A 34 -7.89 -5.06 -2.51
N LEU A 35 -7.11 -4.30 -3.30
CA LEU A 35 -7.64 -3.59 -4.46
C LEU A 35 -6.56 -3.49 -5.54
N GLY A 36 -6.96 -3.31 -6.77
CA GLY A 36 -6.04 -3.20 -7.89
C GLY A 36 -6.38 -2.04 -8.80
N PHE A 37 -5.41 -1.66 -9.61
CA PHE A 37 -5.57 -0.66 -10.67
C PHE A 37 -5.42 -1.35 -12.01
N VAL A 38 -6.43 -1.22 -12.85
CA VAL A 38 -6.52 -1.93 -14.12
C VAL A 38 -6.85 -0.96 -15.24
N GLU A 39 -6.21 -1.13 -16.40
CA GLU A 39 -6.51 -0.40 -17.62
C GLU A 39 -6.47 -1.40 -18.77
N ASP A 40 -7.52 -1.43 -19.58
CA ASP A 40 -7.63 -2.34 -20.72
C ASP A 40 -7.34 -3.80 -20.35
N ASN A 41 -7.91 -4.23 -19.24
CA ASN A 41 -7.76 -5.59 -18.69
C ASN A 41 -6.33 -5.95 -18.29
N GLU A 42 -5.45 -4.96 -18.12
CA GLU A 42 -4.08 -5.15 -17.63
C GLU A 42 -3.93 -4.61 -16.21
N LEU A 43 -3.36 -5.42 -15.32
CA LEU A 43 -3.07 -4.99 -13.95
C LEU A 43 -1.85 -4.07 -13.92
N LEU A 44 -2.03 -2.86 -13.41
CA LEU A 44 -0.98 -1.84 -13.32
C LEU A 44 -0.46 -1.63 -11.90
N GLY A 45 -1.04 -2.30 -10.93
CA GLY A 45 -0.62 -2.19 -9.54
C GLY A 45 -1.73 -2.56 -8.59
N GLY A 46 -1.43 -2.50 -7.31
CA GLY A 46 -2.44 -2.82 -6.32
C GLY A 46 -1.99 -2.64 -4.89
N PHE A 47 -2.93 -2.92 -4.01
CA PHE A 47 -2.77 -2.83 -2.57
C PHE A 47 -3.22 -4.12 -1.91
N LEU A 48 -2.48 -4.55 -0.90
CA LEU A 48 -2.93 -5.55 0.06
C LEU A 48 -3.07 -4.85 1.41
N PHE A 49 -4.16 -5.14 2.10
CA PHE A 49 -4.43 -4.63 3.43
C PHE A 49 -4.34 -5.79 4.41
N SER A 50 -3.55 -5.65 5.47
CA SER A 50 -3.31 -6.72 6.43
C SER A 50 -3.27 -6.22 7.86
N ASP A 51 -3.27 -7.18 8.79
CA ASP A 51 -3.05 -6.92 10.21
C ASP A 51 -4.02 -5.88 10.80
N TRP A 52 -5.29 -6.00 10.43
CA TRP A 52 -6.34 -5.17 10.98
C TRP A 52 -6.55 -5.49 12.47
N ASP A 53 -6.37 -4.50 13.32
CA ASP A 53 -6.48 -4.67 14.78
C ASP A 53 -7.69 -3.94 15.41
N GLY A 54 -8.58 -3.43 14.58
CA GLY A 54 -9.74 -2.64 15.02
C GLY A 54 -9.48 -1.13 15.01
N HIS A 55 -8.25 -0.71 14.73
CA HIS A 55 -7.86 0.70 14.68
C HIS A 55 -6.86 0.98 13.56
N ASN A 56 -5.80 0.17 13.48
CA ASN A 56 -4.73 0.31 12.48
C ASN A 56 -4.82 -0.80 11.46
N ILE A 57 -4.47 -0.48 10.22
CA ILE A 57 -4.27 -1.47 9.16
C ILE A 57 -2.94 -1.22 8.47
N TRP A 58 -2.25 -2.28 8.09
CA TRP A 58 -1.05 -2.19 7.28
C TRP A 58 -1.44 -2.18 5.82
N ILE A 59 -0.81 -1.30 5.04
CA ILE A 59 -0.97 -1.31 3.59
C ILE A 59 0.35 -1.73 2.94
N HIS A 60 0.22 -2.60 1.94
CA HIS A 60 1.32 -3.04 1.10
C HIS A 60 0.95 -2.67 -0.32
N LEU A 61 1.80 -1.97 -1.01
CA LEU A 61 1.48 -1.49 -2.34
C LEU A 61 2.62 -1.66 -3.32
N ALA A 62 2.28 -1.84 -4.58
CA ALA A 62 3.21 -1.82 -5.68
C ALA A 62 2.50 -1.26 -6.90
N LEU A 63 3.14 -0.33 -7.59
CA LEU A 63 2.58 0.34 -8.76
C LEU A 63 3.56 0.23 -9.93
N LYS A 64 3.06 -0.21 -11.07
CA LYS A 64 3.85 -0.33 -12.29
C LYS A 64 4.13 1.05 -12.91
N THR A 65 3.22 1.99 -12.70
CA THR A 65 3.29 3.33 -13.28
C THR A 65 2.69 4.37 -12.33
N PRO A 66 3.29 5.58 -12.24
CA PRO A 66 2.73 6.65 -11.43
C PRO A 66 1.37 7.15 -11.94
N ARG A 67 0.94 6.76 -13.16
CA ARG A 67 -0.38 7.09 -13.69
C ARG A 67 -1.52 6.51 -12.84
N CYS A 68 -1.23 5.50 -11.99
CA CYS A 68 -2.21 4.98 -11.05
C CYS A 68 -2.59 6.00 -9.97
N CYS A 69 -1.72 6.97 -9.69
CA CYS A 69 -1.87 7.94 -8.61
C CYS A 69 -2.65 9.17 -9.04
N THR A 70 -3.79 8.99 -9.69
CA THR A 70 -4.70 10.09 -9.97
C THR A 70 -5.36 10.54 -8.67
N ARG A 71 -5.80 11.80 -8.61
CA ARG A 71 -6.53 12.30 -7.45
C ARG A 71 -7.74 11.40 -7.12
N ARG A 72 -8.46 10.96 -8.12
CA ARG A 72 -9.62 10.06 -7.97
C ARG A 72 -9.21 8.74 -7.29
N ASN A 73 -8.14 8.11 -7.77
CA ASN A 73 -7.69 6.82 -7.25
C ASN A 73 -7.14 6.94 -5.83
N ILE A 74 -6.39 8.00 -5.56
CA ILE A 74 -5.87 8.27 -4.21
C ILE A 74 -7.04 8.48 -3.23
N LYS A 75 -8.02 9.26 -3.62
CA LYS A 75 -9.23 9.46 -2.80
C LYS A 75 -9.96 8.14 -2.54
N TYR A 76 -10.05 7.29 -3.54
CA TYR A 76 -10.69 5.99 -3.40
C TYR A 76 -10.01 5.16 -2.31
N VAL A 77 -8.68 5.06 -2.36
CA VAL A 77 -7.91 4.26 -1.39
C VAL A 77 -8.11 4.79 0.04
N PHE A 78 -7.95 6.08 0.24
CA PHE A 78 -8.09 6.65 1.58
C PHE A 78 -9.52 6.65 2.08
N ASN A 79 -10.49 6.85 1.21
CA ASN A 79 -11.90 6.71 1.58
C ASN A 79 -12.21 5.28 2.02
N TYR A 80 -11.66 4.29 1.32
CA TYR A 80 -11.80 2.90 1.70
C TYR A 80 -11.25 2.66 3.11
N CYS A 81 -10.02 3.11 3.38
CA CYS A 81 -9.39 2.91 4.68
C CYS A 81 -10.12 3.64 5.81
N PHE A 82 -10.38 4.92 5.66
CA PHE A 82 -10.88 5.74 6.78
C PHE A 82 -12.39 5.73 6.92
N ASN A 83 -13.13 5.58 5.83
CA ASN A 83 -14.60 5.64 5.89
C ASN A 83 -15.28 4.29 5.76
N GLN A 84 -14.72 3.32 5.05
CA GLN A 84 -15.30 1.98 4.93
C GLN A 84 -14.76 1.01 5.99
N ILE A 85 -13.44 0.86 6.09
CA ILE A 85 -12.83 0.03 7.15
C ILE A 85 -12.95 0.74 8.50
N LYS A 86 -12.95 2.08 8.48
CA LYS A 86 -13.01 2.95 9.65
C LYS A 86 -11.73 2.91 10.48
N CYS A 87 -10.59 2.93 9.78
CA CYS A 87 -9.30 3.03 10.44
C CYS A 87 -9.16 4.37 11.16
N GLY A 88 -8.47 4.36 12.30
CA GLY A 88 -7.97 5.58 12.94
C GLY A 88 -6.56 5.89 12.47
N ARG A 89 -5.89 4.87 11.95
CA ARG A 89 -4.51 4.95 11.50
C ARG A 89 -4.25 3.95 10.37
N ILE A 90 -3.37 4.32 9.44
CA ILE A 90 -2.78 3.40 8.45
C ILE A 90 -1.26 3.39 8.60
N THR A 91 -0.67 2.21 8.44
CA THR A 91 0.77 1.99 8.54
C THR A 91 1.31 1.45 7.22
N ALA A 92 2.46 1.94 6.79
CA ALA A 92 3.14 1.47 5.59
C ALA A 92 4.64 1.41 5.83
N MET A 93 5.35 0.57 5.07
CA MET A 93 6.79 0.49 5.13
C MET A 93 7.35 0.34 3.73
N CYS A 94 8.44 1.02 3.45
CA CYS A 94 9.17 0.87 2.19
C CYS A 94 10.67 0.77 2.47
N ILE A 95 11.45 0.50 1.42
CA ILE A 95 12.92 0.48 1.55
C ILE A 95 13.40 1.86 1.97
N ASN A 96 14.17 1.91 3.06
CA ASN A 96 14.71 3.18 3.53
C ASN A 96 15.70 3.75 2.52
N GLY A 97 15.51 5.00 2.13
CA GLY A 97 16.32 5.66 1.13
C GLY A 97 15.87 5.46 -0.32
N TYR A 98 14.83 4.65 -0.54
CA TYR A 98 14.26 4.50 -1.88
C TYR A 98 13.40 5.73 -2.17
N GLU A 99 14.02 6.72 -2.77
CA GLU A 99 13.47 8.06 -2.91
C GLU A 99 12.08 8.09 -3.56
N ARG A 100 11.87 7.30 -4.60
CA ARG A 100 10.59 7.24 -5.31
C ARG A 100 9.43 6.90 -4.37
N ASN A 101 9.60 5.85 -3.55
CA ASN A 101 8.55 5.39 -2.63
C ASN A 101 8.39 6.33 -1.45
N GLU A 102 9.49 6.86 -0.91
CA GLU A 102 9.39 7.81 0.19
C GLU A 102 8.72 9.11 -0.25
N LYS A 103 8.99 9.59 -1.46
CA LYS A 103 8.31 10.77 -2.01
C LYS A 103 6.81 10.52 -2.19
N LEU A 104 6.44 9.33 -2.67
CA LEU A 104 5.03 8.99 -2.85
C LEU A 104 4.30 9.00 -1.50
N LEU A 105 4.86 8.36 -0.49
CA LEU A 105 4.24 8.32 0.83
C LEU A 105 4.14 9.72 1.44
N LYS A 106 5.22 10.48 1.45
CA LYS A 106 5.22 11.85 1.98
C LYS A 106 4.26 12.75 1.19
N GLY A 107 4.26 12.61 -0.13
CA GLY A 107 3.41 13.43 -1.01
C GLY A 107 1.92 13.18 -0.80
N THR A 108 1.54 11.99 -0.37
CA THR A 108 0.14 11.68 -0.06
C THR A 108 -0.23 12.03 1.39
N GLY A 109 0.73 12.39 2.23
CA GLY A 109 0.47 12.85 3.58
C GLY A 109 0.93 11.92 4.70
N PHE A 110 1.63 10.83 4.37
CA PHE A 110 2.23 9.99 5.39
C PHE A 110 3.39 10.70 6.07
N VAL A 111 3.54 10.44 7.36
CA VAL A 111 4.66 10.93 8.17
C VAL A 111 5.66 9.81 8.39
N LYS A 112 6.94 10.07 8.15
CA LYS A 112 7.99 9.12 8.45
C LYS A 112 8.17 9.04 9.96
N GLU A 113 7.98 7.84 10.51
CA GLU A 113 7.99 7.64 11.97
C GLU A 113 9.27 6.99 12.47
N GLY A 114 10.04 6.38 11.59
CA GLY A 114 11.28 5.77 12.00
C GLY A 114 11.88 4.88 10.94
N ILE A 115 12.97 4.23 11.35
CA ILE A 115 13.69 3.27 10.53
C ILE A 115 13.76 1.96 11.31
N ILE A 116 13.35 0.86 10.68
CA ILE A 116 13.45 -0.47 11.26
C ILE A 116 14.65 -1.14 10.60
N ARG A 117 15.70 -1.35 11.37
CA ARG A 117 16.97 -1.87 10.84
C ARG A 117 16.82 -3.29 10.35
N LYS A 118 17.28 -3.55 9.11
CA LYS A 118 17.30 -4.87 8.47
C LYS A 118 15.93 -5.56 8.49
N ALA A 119 14.89 -4.76 8.33
CA ALA A 119 13.51 -5.25 8.39
C ALA A 119 13.04 -5.87 7.07
N MET A 120 13.73 -5.60 5.96
CA MET A 120 13.31 -6.04 4.64
C MET A 120 14.38 -6.89 3.97
N LYS A 121 13.95 -7.99 3.35
CA LYS A 121 14.85 -8.83 2.56
C LYS A 121 14.64 -8.51 1.07
N VAL A 122 15.69 -7.99 0.44
CA VAL A 122 15.65 -7.59 -0.97
C VAL A 122 16.86 -8.18 -1.67
N ASP A 123 16.63 -8.99 -2.71
CA ASP A 123 17.69 -9.67 -3.47
C ASP A 123 18.71 -10.40 -2.59
N GLY A 124 18.20 -11.10 -1.56
CA GLY A 124 19.02 -11.86 -0.65
C GLY A 124 19.72 -11.06 0.43
N LYS A 125 19.56 -9.74 0.44
CA LYS A 125 20.17 -8.85 1.44
C LYS A 125 19.11 -8.32 2.40
N PHE A 126 19.51 -8.12 3.66
CA PHE A 126 18.64 -7.49 4.66
C PHE A 126 18.93 -6.01 4.70
N ILE A 127 17.90 -5.20 4.42
CA ILE A 127 18.02 -3.75 4.36
C ILE A 127 16.99 -3.07 5.27
N ASP A 128 17.29 -1.81 5.61
CA ASP A 128 16.45 -1.04 6.52
C ASP A 128 15.11 -0.69 5.89
N GLY A 129 14.04 -0.78 6.68
CA GLY A 129 12.72 -0.33 6.30
C GLY A 129 12.44 1.05 6.86
N ALA A 130 11.83 1.92 6.04
CA ALA A 130 11.33 3.21 6.48
C ALA A 130 9.87 3.03 6.87
N LEU A 131 9.54 3.33 8.12
CA LEU A 131 8.19 3.19 8.65
C LEU A 131 7.43 4.51 8.50
N TYR A 132 6.23 4.41 7.95
CA TYR A 132 5.35 5.56 7.72
C TYR A 132 3.99 5.33 8.33
N GLY A 133 3.36 6.40 8.78
CA GLY A 133 2.00 6.34 9.31
C GLY A 133 1.18 7.55 8.89
N MET A 134 -0.13 7.36 8.85
CA MET A 134 -1.09 8.45 8.64
C MET A 134 -2.25 8.26 9.61
N LEU A 135 -2.53 9.29 10.39
CA LEU A 135 -3.73 9.31 11.24
C LEU A 135 -4.91 9.81 10.42
N LYS A 136 -6.12 9.39 10.80
CA LYS A 136 -7.34 9.80 10.11
C LYS A 136 -7.45 11.32 9.99
N GLU A 137 -7.17 12.05 11.06
CA GLU A 137 -7.25 13.51 11.11
C GLU A 137 -6.18 14.20 10.27
N GLU A 138 -5.13 13.49 9.86
CA GLU A 138 -4.08 14.02 8.99
C GLU A 138 -4.40 13.86 7.51
N CYS A 139 -5.40 13.03 7.17
CA CYS A 139 -5.72 12.73 5.78
C CYS A 139 -6.46 13.88 5.11
N ARG A 140 -5.86 14.44 4.05
CA ARG A 140 -6.47 15.54 3.29
C ARG A 140 -7.33 15.07 2.11
N TRP A 141 -7.44 13.76 1.90
CA TRP A 141 -8.13 13.20 0.74
C TRP A 141 -9.60 12.84 1.02
N VAL A 142 -9.98 12.80 2.26
CA VAL A 142 -11.34 12.43 2.68
C VAL A 142 -11.92 13.43 3.67
#